data_870986b0e23133af84c9342d38233b6f
#
_entry.id   870986b0e23133af84c9342d38233b6f
#
_cell.length_a   1.000
_cell.length_b   1.000
_cell.length_c   1.000
_cell.angle_alpha   90.00
_cell.angle_beta   90.00
_cell.angle_gamma   90.00
#
_symmetry.space_group_name_H-M   'P 1'
#
loop_
_entity.id
_entity.type
_entity.pdbx_description
1 polymer ?
#
loop_
_entity_poly.entity_id
_entity_poly.type
_entity_poly.pdbx_seq_one_letter_code
_entity_poly.pdbx_strand_id
1 'polypeptide(L)'
;AKVSVFHEYGKVIFSLLLLAGGIIMNALDLAFFREGYVSLIWYIVAYLPVGIPVMKEAWESIRGKDYFSEFTLMVIATLGAFYIGEYPEGVAVMLFYTVGELFQGKAVDKAKRNIGALLDVRPEKALVLREGNLVTESPKKIKVGEIIEIKAGERVPLDGIMQNEVAAFNTAALTGESVPRNIRKGEEVLAGMIVTDKVIRLEVTRPFDKSALARILELVQN
;
A
#
# COMPACT_ATOMS: atom_id res chain seq x y z
N ALA A 1 0.84 -5.34 12.21
CA ALA A 1 -0.25 -4.92 11.31
C ALA A 1 -1.65 -5.30 11.82
N LYS A 2 -1.90 -6.54 12.35
CA LYS A 2 -3.24 -6.95 12.83
C LYS A 2 -3.73 -6.21 14.08
N VAL A 3 -2.83 -5.80 14.97
CA VAL A 3 -3.19 -5.12 16.25
C VAL A 3 -3.66 -3.68 16.00
N SER A 4 -3.09 -2.98 15.02
CA SER A 4 -3.48 -1.61 14.64
C SER A 4 -4.91 -1.55 14.09
N VAL A 5 -5.26 -2.47 13.19
CA VAL A 5 -6.59 -2.52 12.54
C VAL A 5 -7.70 -2.75 13.58
N PHE A 6 -7.50 -3.67 14.53
CA PHE A 6 -8.49 -3.96 15.58
C PHE A 6 -8.71 -2.75 16.50
N HIS A 7 -7.67 -1.97 16.74
CA HIS A 7 -7.75 -0.76 17.57
C HIS A 7 -8.56 0.37 16.90
N GLU A 8 -8.43 0.54 15.59
CA GLU A 8 -9.19 1.56 14.83
C GLU A 8 -10.68 1.23 14.75
N TYR A 9 -11.02 -0.04 14.48
CA TYR A 9 -12.43 -0.46 14.54
C TYR A 9 -13.03 -0.29 15.93
N GLY A 10 -12.27 -0.54 16.99
CA GLY A 10 -12.72 -0.34 18.37
C GLY A 10 -13.16 1.11 18.63
N LYS A 11 -12.38 2.10 18.14
CA LYS A 11 -12.72 3.52 18.25
C LYS A 11 -14.02 3.86 17.54
N VAL A 12 -14.18 3.39 16.31
CA VAL A 12 -15.39 3.61 15.49
C VAL A 12 -16.61 3.00 16.15
N ILE A 13 -16.52 1.73 16.60
CA ILE A 13 -17.62 1.04 17.27
C ILE A 13 -17.99 1.77 18.56
N PHE A 14 -17.01 2.18 19.36
CA PHE A 14 -17.26 2.91 20.60
C PHE A 14 -17.98 4.24 20.34
N SER A 15 -17.50 5.04 19.39
CA SER A 15 -18.16 6.29 19.00
C SER A 15 -19.57 6.06 18.46
N LEU A 16 -19.79 5.01 17.66
CA LEU A 16 -21.10 4.64 17.13
C LEU A 16 -22.10 4.28 18.24
N LEU A 17 -21.66 3.49 19.22
CA LEU A 17 -22.51 3.09 20.36
C LEU A 17 -22.90 4.31 21.21
N LEU A 18 -21.97 5.24 21.46
CA LEU A 18 -22.26 6.47 22.18
C LEU A 18 -23.18 7.40 21.39
N LEU A 19 -22.95 7.54 20.07
CA LEU A 19 -23.83 8.32 19.20
C LEU A 19 -25.26 7.74 19.23
N ALA A 20 -25.42 6.45 19.02
CA ALA A 20 -26.72 5.78 19.05
C ALA A 20 -27.38 5.93 20.44
N GLY A 21 -26.64 5.73 21.51
CA GLY A 21 -27.13 5.92 22.88
C GLY A 21 -27.61 7.35 23.13
N GLY A 22 -26.86 8.36 22.70
CA GLY A 22 -27.26 9.76 22.83
C GLY A 22 -28.52 10.11 22.03
N ILE A 23 -28.65 9.60 20.80
CA ILE A 23 -29.83 9.78 19.97
C ILE A 23 -31.06 9.13 20.64
N ILE A 24 -30.91 7.92 21.17
CA ILE A 24 -31.99 7.20 21.89
C ILE A 24 -32.40 7.98 23.14
N MET A 25 -31.45 8.45 23.96
CA MET A 25 -31.76 9.23 25.17
C MET A 25 -32.47 10.54 24.83
N ASN A 26 -32.09 11.18 23.73
CA ASN A 26 -32.76 12.39 23.24
C ASN A 26 -34.18 12.07 22.72
N ALA A 27 -34.35 10.99 21.98
CA ALA A 27 -35.66 10.54 21.46
C ALA A 27 -36.63 10.11 22.58
N LEU A 28 -36.12 9.58 23.69
CA LEU A 28 -36.91 9.22 24.87
C LEU A 28 -37.18 10.43 25.79
N ASP A 29 -36.74 11.63 25.41
CA ASP A 29 -36.95 12.87 26.14
C ASP A 29 -36.51 12.82 27.61
N LEU A 30 -35.35 12.16 27.87
CA LEU A 30 -34.84 12.01 29.22
C LEU A 30 -34.38 13.36 29.79
N ALA A 31 -35.07 13.87 30.81
CA ALA A 31 -34.83 15.19 31.40
C ALA A 31 -33.36 15.42 31.80
N PHE A 32 -32.73 14.43 32.45
CA PHE A 32 -31.34 14.53 32.87
C PHE A 32 -30.35 14.70 31.71
N PHE A 33 -30.70 14.19 30.51
CA PHE A 33 -29.85 14.29 29.33
C PHE A 33 -29.98 15.64 28.64
N ARG A 34 -31.12 16.26 28.70
CA ARG A 34 -31.41 17.59 28.13
C ARG A 34 -30.98 18.76 29.02
N GLU A 35 -30.91 18.52 30.34
CA GLU A 35 -30.55 19.56 31.29
C GLU A 35 -29.02 19.74 31.40
N GLY A 36 -28.58 21.01 31.39
CA GLY A 36 -27.19 21.39 31.58
C GLY A 36 -26.24 20.95 30.46
N TYR A 37 -25.04 20.53 30.85
CA TYR A 37 -23.96 20.15 29.92
C TYR A 37 -23.86 18.65 29.66
N VAL A 38 -24.81 17.85 30.11
CA VAL A 38 -24.72 16.36 30.04
C VAL A 38 -24.66 15.88 28.60
N SER A 39 -25.54 16.35 27.73
CA SER A 39 -25.55 15.99 26.32
C SER A 39 -24.27 16.46 25.61
N LEU A 40 -23.79 17.66 25.88
CA LEU A 40 -22.54 18.18 25.33
C LEU A 40 -21.36 17.28 25.71
N ILE A 41 -21.20 16.96 27.01
CA ILE A 41 -20.11 16.09 27.49
C ILE A 41 -20.22 14.70 26.87
N TRP A 42 -21.42 14.14 26.78
CA TRP A 42 -21.67 12.84 26.15
C TRP A 42 -21.19 12.80 24.70
N TYR A 43 -21.58 13.78 23.91
CA TYR A 43 -21.20 13.83 22.49
C TYR A 43 -19.74 14.22 22.30
N ILE A 44 -19.11 14.99 23.19
CA ILE A 44 -17.65 15.20 23.19
C ILE A 44 -16.93 13.86 23.39
N VAL A 45 -17.36 13.04 24.36
CA VAL A 45 -16.75 11.71 24.59
C VAL A 45 -16.95 10.80 23.38
N ALA A 46 -18.09 10.87 22.72
CA ALA A 46 -18.34 10.13 21.49
C ALA A 46 -17.48 10.61 20.31
N TYR A 47 -17.20 11.92 20.24
CA TYR A 47 -16.41 12.54 19.17
C TYR A 47 -14.91 12.26 19.27
N LEU A 48 -14.33 12.29 20.49
CA LEU A 48 -12.89 12.23 20.69
C LEU A 48 -12.17 11.06 20.02
N PRO A 49 -12.66 9.79 20.08
CA PRO A 49 -11.95 8.67 19.49
C PRO A 49 -11.77 8.74 17.97
N VAL A 50 -12.76 9.34 17.27
CA VAL A 50 -12.74 9.50 15.81
C VAL A 50 -12.24 10.89 15.38
N GLY A 51 -12.45 11.92 16.20
CA GLY A 51 -12.07 13.30 15.89
C GLY A 51 -10.58 13.59 16.11
N ILE A 52 -9.96 13.05 17.18
CA ILE A 52 -8.55 13.34 17.47
C ILE A 52 -7.60 12.97 16.32
N PRO A 53 -7.71 11.81 15.66
CA PRO A 53 -6.86 11.51 14.52
C PRO A 53 -7.00 12.55 13.41
N VAL A 54 -8.23 12.89 13.02
CA VAL A 54 -8.51 13.87 11.97
C VAL A 54 -8.02 15.27 12.33
N MET A 55 -8.15 15.68 13.60
CA MET A 55 -7.61 16.95 14.09
C MET A 55 -6.07 17.01 13.99
N LYS A 56 -5.38 15.90 14.20
CA LYS A 56 -3.91 15.83 14.03
C LYS A 56 -3.53 16.01 12.56
N GLU A 57 -4.20 15.30 11.64
CA GLU A 57 -3.98 15.44 10.21
C GLU A 57 -4.28 16.88 9.73
N ALA A 58 -5.38 17.49 10.21
CA ALA A 58 -5.70 18.88 9.94
C ALA A 58 -4.58 19.82 10.41
N TRP A 59 -4.04 19.59 11.62
CA TRP A 59 -2.93 20.38 12.15
C TRP A 59 -1.65 20.23 11.33
N GLU A 60 -1.34 19.01 10.89
CA GLU A 60 -0.18 18.73 10.03
C GLU A 60 -0.33 19.38 8.66
N SER A 61 -1.54 19.32 8.05
CA SER A 61 -1.86 19.98 6.80
C SER A 61 -1.68 21.50 6.89
N ILE A 62 -2.18 22.13 7.96
CA ILE A 62 -2.01 23.57 8.21
C ILE A 62 -0.53 23.93 8.35
N ARG A 63 0.25 23.14 9.07
CA ARG A 63 1.71 23.33 9.19
C ARG A 63 2.43 23.19 7.85
N GLY A 64 1.94 22.28 6.99
CA GLY A 64 2.41 22.11 5.61
C GLY A 64 1.95 23.21 4.64
N LYS A 65 1.21 24.22 5.12
CA LYS A 65 0.60 25.30 4.34
C LYS A 65 -0.54 24.85 3.41
N ASP A 66 -1.10 23.68 3.63
CA ASP A 66 -2.31 23.21 2.98
C ASP A 66 -3.52 23.52 3.89
N TYR A 67 -3.96 24.77 3.83
CA TYR A 67 -5.04 25.29 4.68
C TYR A 67 -6.43 24.76 4.32
N PHE A 68 -6.62 24.28 3.09
CA PHE A 68 -7.91 23.82 2.55
C PHE A 68 -7.95 22.31 2.36
N SER A 69 -7.17 21.58 3.17
CA SER A 69 -7.24 20.11 3.16
C SER A 69 -8.63 19.64 3.62
N GLU A 70 -9.01 18.45 3.17
CA GLU A 70 -10.26 17.80 3.60
C GLU A 70 -10.35 17.67 5.13
N PHE A 71 -9.23 17.36 5.81
CA PHE A 71 -9.16 17.29 7.27
C PHE A 71 -9.50 18.61 7.94
N THR A 72 -8.96 19.72 7.43
CA THR A 72 -9.23 21.06 7.96
C THR A 72 -10.71 21.42 7.81
N LEU A 73 -11.29 21.15 6.63
CA LEU A 73 -12.71 21.42 6.36
C LEU A 73 -13.62 20.57 7.26
N MET A 74 -13.28 19.28 7.46
CA MET A 74 -14.05 18.39 8.34
C MET A 74 -14.01 18.82 9.80
N VAL A 75 -12.85 19.26 10.31
CA VAL A 75 -12.72 19.78 11.67
C VAL A 75 -13.54 21.06 11.82
N ILE A 76 -13.45 22.00 10.89
CA ILE A 76 -14.25 23.24 10.93
C ILE A 76 -15.74 22.94 10.92
N ALA A 77 -16.21 22.05 10.03
CA ALA A 77 -17.63 21.70 9.92
C ALA A 77 -18.16 21.06 11.21
N THR A 78 -17.41 20.13 11.80
CA THR A 78 -17.86 19.44 13.03
C THR A 78 -17.79 20.33 14.26
N LEU A 79 -16.77 21.18 14.39
CA LEU A 79 -16.73 22.21 15.45
C LEU A 79 -17.85 23.23 15.29
N GLY A 80 -18.18 23.58 14.05
CA GLY A 80 -19.35 24.43 13.75
C GLY A 80 -20.66 23.80 14.22
N ALA A 81 -20.86 22.50 13.97
CA ALA A 81 -22.04 21.76 14.46
C ALA A 81 -22.12 21.77 16.01
N PHE A 82 -20.99 21.54 16.69
CA PHE A 82 -20.94 21.68 18.16
C PHE A 82 -21.27 23.12 18.64
N TYR A 83 -20.78 24.12 17.92
CA TYR A 83 -21.03 25.52 18.28
C TYR A 83 -22.51 25.92 18.19
N ILE A 84 -23.25 25.41 17.19
CA ILE A 84 -24.68 25.67 17.02
C ILE A 84 -25.58 24.75 17.83
N GLY A 85 -25.00 23.80 18.59
CA GLY A 85 -25.74 22.88 19.46
C GLY A 85 -26.18 21.59 18.80
N GLU A 86 -25.82 21.35 17.52
CA GLU A 86 -26.15 20.12 16.76
C GLU A 86 -25.04 19.07 17.01
N TYR A 87 -24.95 18.58 18.26
CA TYR A 87 -23.89 17.68 18.72
C TYR A 87 -23.91 16.33 18.03
N PRO A 88 -25.12 15.66 17.88
CA PRO A 88 -25.20 14.37 17.19
C PRO A 88 -24.67 14.44 15.75
N GLU A 89 -24.99 15.50 15.04
CA GLU A 89 -24.59 15.74 13.65
C GLU A 89 -23.08 15.88 13.55
N GLY A 90 -22.44 16.64 14.45
CA GLY A 90 -21.00 16.78 14.51
C GLY A 90 -20.29 15.44 14.72
N VAL A 91 -20.80 14.59 15.63
CA VAL A 91 -20.28 13.25 15.84
C VAL A 91 -20.54 12.35 14.64
N ALA A 92 -21.74 12.37 14.08
CA ALA A 92 -22.12 11.55 12.93
C ALA A 92 -21.26 11.83 11.70
N VAL A 93 -21.05 13.11 11.38
CA VAL A 93 -20.20 13.52 10.25
C VAL A 93 -18.77 12.99 10.42
N MET A 94 -18.15 13.19 11.60
CA MET A 94 -16.79 12.72 11.87
C MET A 94 -16.70 11.19 11.85
N LEU A 95 -17.73 10.50 12.36
CA LEU A 95 -17.81 9.03 12.36
C LEU A 95 -17.90 8.49 10.93
N PHE A 96 -18.78 9.03 10.10
CA PHE A 96 -18.90 8.59 8.70
C PHE A 96 -17.67 8.89 7.89
N TYR A 97 -17.01 10.02 8.12
CA TYR A 97 -15.72 10.33 7.52
C TYR A 97 -14.68 9.25 7.88
N THR A 98 -14.51 8.96 9.17
CA THR A 98 -13.54 7.96 9.64
C THR A 98 -13.84 6.57 9.07
N VAL A 99 -15.12 6.19 8.97
CA VAL A 99 -15.53 4.93 8.33
C VAL A 99 -15.15 4.93 6.84
N GLY A 100 -15.38 6.03 6.13
CA GLY A 100 -14.99 6.20 4.72
C GLY A 100 -13.49 6.02 4.52
N GLU A 101 -12.67 6.66 5.34
CA GLU A 101 -11.21 6.54 5.34
C GLU A 101 -10.74 5.08 5.56
N LEU A 102 -11.37 4.37 6.51
CA LEU A 102 -11.07 2.96 6.75
C LEU A 102 -11.35 2.07 5.52
N PHE A 103 -12.45 2.34 4.80
CA PHE A 103 -12.77 1.62 3.56
C PHE A 103 -11.81 1.98 2.42
N GLN A 104 -11.51 3.26 2.25
CA GLN A 104 -10.56 3.75 1.23
C GLN A 104 -9.18 3.17 1.46
N GLY A 105 -8.64 3.22 2.68
CA GLY A 105 -7.34 2.63 3.03
C GLY A 105 -7.29 1.14 2.70
N LYS A 106 -8.34 0.37 3.00
CA LYS A 106 -8.41 -1.06 2.63
C LYS A 106 -8.45 -1.29 1.13
N ALA A 107 -9.17 -0.46 0.39
CA ALA A 107 -9.24 -0.57 -1.07
C ALA A 107 -7.87 -0.31 -1.71
N VAL A 108 -7.18 0.73 -1.25
CA VAL A 108 -5.81 1.07 -1.69
C VAL A 108 -4.83 -0.05 -1.32
N ASP A 109 -4.87 -0.56 -0.09
CA ASP A 109 -4.02 -1.68 0.34
C ASP A 109 -4.27 -2.96 -0.46
N LYS A 110 -5.52 -3.24 -0.81
CA LYS A 110 -5.88 -4.38 -1.67
C LYS A 110 -5.34 -4.19 -3.08
N ALA A 111 -5.46 -2.99 -3.65
CA ALA A 111 -4.92 -2.65 -4.97
C ALA A 111 -3.39 -2.78 -4.98
N LYS A 112 -2.69 -2.21 -4.00
CA LYS A 112 -1.23 -2.34 -3.83
C LYS A 112 -0.80 -3.81 -3.71
N ARG A 113 -1.50 -4.63 -2.93
CA ARG A 113 -1.21 -6.08 -2.81
C ARG A 113 -1.43 -6.84 -4.11
N ASN A 114 -2.49 -6.55 -4.85
CA ASN A 114 -2.77 -7.21 -6.13
C ASN A 114 -1.68 -6.88 -7.16
N ILE A 115 -1.24 -5.63 -7.23
CA ILE A 115 -0.12 -5.22 -8.10
C ILE A 115 1.18 -5.89 -7.64
N GLY A 116 1.45 -5.90 -6.32
CA GLY A 116 2.61 -6.60 -5.74
C GLY A 116 2.62 -8.09 -6.09
N ALA A 117 1.48 -8.78 -5.99
CA ALA A 117 1.37 -10.19 -6.32
C ALA A 117 1.61 -10.50 -7.81
N LEU A 118 1.23 -9.59 -8.71
CA LEU A 118 1.54 -9.73 -10.14
C LEU A 118 3.03 -9.54 -10.44
N LEU A 119 3.73 -8.76 -9.61
CA LEU A 119 5.17 -8.49 -9.71
C LEU A 119 6.01 -9.48 -8.89
N ASP A 120 5.43 -10.10 -7.86
CA ASP A 120 6.14 -10.95 -6.88
C ASP A 120 6.35 -12.40 -7.36
N VAL A 121 6.26 -12.65 -8.68
CA VAL A 121 6.72 -13.90 -9.27
C VAL A 121 8.25 -13.86 -9.42
N ARG A 122 8.96 -13.56 -8.31
CA ARG A 122 10.43 -13.62 -8.31
C ARG A 122 10.87 -15.07 -8.24
N PRO A 123 11.79 -15.50 -9.11
CA PRO A 123 12.37 -16.82 -8.97
C PRO A 123 13.07 -16.95 -7.62
N GLU A 124 12.71 -17.98 -6.85
CA GLU A 124 13.35 -18.26 -5.57
C GLU A 124 14.73 -18.88 -5.75
N LYS A 125 15.00 -19.46 -6.93
CA LYS A 125 16.22 -20.17 -7.28
C LYS A 125 16.70 -19.74 -8.66
N ALA A 126 18.00 -19.73 -8.86
CA ALA A 126 18.65 -19.51 -10.14
C ALA A 126 19.79 -20.53 -10.32
N LEU A 127 20.10 -20.86 -11.57
CA LEU A 127 21.22 -21.69 -11.92
C LEU A 127 22.44 -20.79 -12.16
N VAL A 128 23.50 -20.99 -11.40
CA VAL A 128 24.75 -20.22 -11.49
C VAL A 128 25.85 -21.15 -12.00
N LEU A 129 26.63 -20.67 -12.95
CA LEU A 129 27.79 -21.39 -13.47
C LEU A 129 29.01 -21.09 -12.58
N ARG A 130 29.45 -22.06 -11.77
CA ARG A 130 30.65 -21.96 -10.93
C ARG A 130 31.59 -23.13 -11.25
N GLU A 131 32.83 -22.80 -11.55
CA GLU A 131 33.87 -23.80 -11.87
C GLU A 131 33.45 -24.84 -12.94
N GLY A 132 32.68 -24.38 -13.94
CA GLY A 132 32.17 -25.21 -15.03
C GLY A 132 30.91 -26.02 -14.71
N ASN A 133 30.42 -25.98 -13.47
CA ASN A 133 29.21 -26.68 -13.03
C ASN A 133 28.04 -25.73 -12.79
N LEU A 134 26.84 -26.19 -13.12
CA LEU A 134 25.60 -25.46 -12.79
C LEU A 134 25.16 -25.80 -11.36
N VAL A 135 25.13 -24.79 -10.51
CA VAL A 135 24.72 -24.89 -9.12
C VAL A 135 23.43 -24.11 -8.92
N THR A 136 22.46 -24.70 -8.23
CA THR A 136 21.22 -24.01 -7.85
C THR A 136 21.47 -23.16 -6.62
N GLU A 137 21.24 -21.84 -6.72
CA GLU A 137 21.45 -20.89 -5.62
C GLU A 137 20.29 -19.91 -5.51
N SER A 138 20.12 -19.30 -4.34
CA SER A 138 19.19 -18.18 -4.18
C SER A 138 19.73 -16.94 -4.90
N PRO A 139 18.90 -16.22 -5.69
CA PRO A 139 19.31 -14.98 -6.36
C PRO A 139 19.93 -13.93 -5.44
N LYS A 140 19.54 -13.92 -4.16
CA LYS A 140 20.12 -13.01 -3.14
C LYS A 140 21.59 -13.26 -2.85
N LYS A 141 22.09 -14.47 -3.13
CA LYS A 141 23.49 -14.87 -2.86
C LYS A 141 24.37 -14.77 -4.10
N ILE A 142 23.80 -14.50 -5.26
CA ILE A 142 24.53 -14.36 -6.52
C ILE A 142 25.20 -13.01 -6.57
N LYS A 143 26.46 -12.99 -6.94
CA LYS A 143 27.29 -11.79 -7.00
C LYS A 143 27.31 -11.21 -8.41
N VAL A 144 27.58 -9.91 -8.51
CA VAL A 144 27.86 -9.25 -9.77
C VAL A 144 29.08 -9.87 -10.44
N GLY A 145 29.00 -10.12 -11.76
CA GLY A 145 30.01 -10.79 -12.56
C GLY A 145 29.83 -12.33 -12.63
N GLU A 146 28.99 -12.95 -11.83
CA GLU A 146 28.66 -14.37 -11.98
C GLU A 146 27.75 -14.61 -13.19
N ILE A 147 27.91 -15.76 -13.83
CA ILE A 147 27.08 -16.16 -14.98
C ILE A 147 25.93 -17.03 -14.49
N ILE A 148 24.71 -16.63 -14.84
CA ILE A 148 23.50 -17.40 -14.58
C ILE A 148 22.95 -17.99 -15.88
N GLU A 149 22.37 -19.18 -15.78
CA GLU A 149 21.69 -19.86 -16.88
C GLU A 149 20.18 -19.86 -16.64
N ILE A 150 19.41 -19.53 -17.67
CA ILE A 150 17.95 -19.40 -17.61
C ILE A 150 17.36 -20.19 -18.77
N LYS A 151 16.37 -21.01 -18.48
CA LYS A 151 15.72 -21.87 -19.48
C LYS A 151 14.55 -21.14 -20.15
N ALA A 152 14.18 -21.62 -21.33
CA ALA A 152 12.95 -21.14 -21.99
C ALA A 152 11.73 -21.32 -21.08
N GLY A 153 10.88 -20.30 -21.01
CA GLY A 153 9.73 -20.24 -20.10
C GLY A 153 10.05 -19.72 -18.70
N GLU A 154 11.32 -19.64 -18.31
CA GLU A 154 11.72 -19.14 -17.00
C GLU A 154 11.84 -17.62 -17.00
N ARG A 155 11.62 -17.04 -15.82
CA ARG A 155 11.77 -15.61 -15.56
C ARG A 155 13.21 -15.29 -15.15
N VAL A 156 13.74 -14.20 -15.72
CA VAL A 156 15.06 -13.67 -15.39
C VAL A 156 15.10 -13.24 -13.92
N PRO A 157 16.00 -13.81 -13.10
CA PRO A 157 16.06 -13.53 -11.67
C PRO A 157 16.80 -12.26 -11.30
N LEU A 158 17.78 -11.86 -12.12
CA LEU A 158 18.69 -10.71 -11.89
C LEU A 158 18.97 -9.97 -13.19
N ASP A 159 19.27 -8.67 -13.09
CA ASP A 159 19.71 -7.88 -14.23
C ASP A 159 21.10 -8.37 -14.70
N GLY A 160 21.29 -8.44 -16.00
CA GLY A 160 22.55 -8.91 -16.56
C GLY A 160 22.75 -8.55 -18.03
N ILE A 161 23.93 -8.88 -18.54
CA ILE A 161 24.31 -8.72 -19.96
C ILE A 161 24.20 -10.08 -20.66
N MET A 162 23.51 -10.07 -21.79
CA MET A 162 23.30 -11.24 -22.64
C MET A 162 24.62 -11.79 -23.16
N GLN A 163 24.86 -13.09 -22.95
CA GLN A 163 26.08 -13.77 -23.43
C GLN A 163 25.84 -14.56 -24.73
N ASN A 164 24.59 -14.91 -25.03
CA ASN A 164 24.21 -15.61 -26.26
C ASN A 164 24.02 -14.62 -27.43
N GLU A 165 24.15 -15.10 -28.65
CA GLU A 165 24.02 -14.30 -29.90
C GLU A 165 22.71 -13.50 -29.96
N VAL A 166 21.56 -14.18 -29.77
CA VAL A 166 20.23 -13.58 -29.76
C VAL A 166 19.25 -14.53 -29.06
N ALA A 167 18.30 -13.96 -28.32
CA ALA A 167 17.14 -14.69 -27.80
C ALA A 167 15.91 -13.78 -27.70
N ALA A 168 14.73 -14.39 -27.69
CA ALA A 168 13.45 -13.70 -27.57
C ALA A 168 12.98 -13.66 -26.12
N PHE A 169 12.44 -12.50 -25.73
CA PHE A 169 11.96 -12.25 -24.37
C PHE A 169 10.54 -11.67 -24.41
N ASN A 170 9.70 -12.15 -23.53
CA ASN A 170 8.45 -11.48 -23.20
C ASN A 170 8.75 -10.41 -22.13
N THR A 171 8.52 -9.16 -22.48
CA THR A 171 8.79 -7.98 -21.63
C THR A 171 7.50 -7.39 -21.04
N ALA A 172 6.33 -7.96 -21.32
CA ALA A 172 5.02 -7.42 -21.00
C ALA A 172 4.86 -7.05 -19.51
N ALA A 173 5.46 -7.82 -18.61
CA ALA A 173 5.41 -7.56 -17.18
C ALA A 173 6.15 -6.27 -16.75
N LEU A 174 7.09 -5.76 -17.56
CA LEU A 174 7.90 -4.58 -17.28
C LEU A 174 7.50 -3.37 -18.11
N THR A 175 7.14 -3.58 -19.39
CA THR A 175 6.89 -2.51 -20.36
C THR A 175 5.41 -2.36 -20.72
N GLY A 176 4.58 -3.38 -20.41
CA GLY A 176 3.20 -3.46 -20.87
C GLY A 176 3.03 -3.90 -22.31
N GLU A 177 4.13 -4.07 -23.07
CA GLU A 177 4.09 -4.47 -24.49
C GLU A 177 3.99 -5.99 -24.64
N SER A 178 2.97 -6.47 -25.35
CA SER A 178 2.72 -7.91 -25.55
C SER A 178 3.62 -8.55 -26.63
N VAL A 179 4.33 -7.75 -27.41
CA VAL A 179 5.21 -8.25 -28.49
C VAL A 179 6.55 -8.69 -27.93
N PRO A 180 7.00 -9.94 -28.18
CA PRO A 180 8.32 -10.39 -27.74
C PRO A 180 9.44 -9.53 -28.34
N ARG A 181 10.41 -9.19 -27.51
CA ARG A 181 11.61 -8.43 -27.90
C ARG A 181 12.79 -9.35 -28.08
N ASN A 182 13.50 -9.24 -29.22
CA ASN A 182 14.77 -9.91 -29.43
C ASN A 182 15.91 -9.10 -28.79
N ILE A 183 16.68 -9.75 -27.93
CA ILE A 183 17.86 -9.16 -27.27
C ILE A 183 19.11 -9.90 -27.77
N ARG A 184 20.13 -9.14 -28.12
CA ARG A 184 21.38 -9.62 -28.69
C ARG A 184 22.48 -9.66 -27.65
N LYS A 185 23.56 -10.37 -27.98
CA LYS A 185 24.79 -10.43 -27.18
C LYS A 185 25.30 -9.05 -26.84
N GLY A 186 25.64 -8.82 -25.59
CA GLY A 186 26.10 -7.52 -25.09
C GLY A 186 24.99 -6.54 -24.69
N GLU A 187 23.73 -6.83 -25.00
CA GLU A 187 22.60 -6.00 -24.57
C GLU A 187 22.16 -6.36 -23.14
N GLU A 188 21.56 -5.38 -22.47
CA GLU A 188 21.04 -5.53 -21.10
C GLU A 188 19.73 -6.32 -21.11
N VAL A 189 19.62 -7.29 -20.20
CA VAL A 189 18.41 -8.06 -19.87
C VAL A 189 18.03 -7.73 -18.44
N LEU A 190 16.77 -7.36 -18.22
CA LEU A 190 16.27 -6.97 -16.91
C LEU A 190 15.58 -8.11 -16.18
N ALA A 191 15.75 -8.14 -14.88
CA ALA A 191 15.03 -9.05 -13.99
C ALA A 191 13.51 -8.90 -14.17
N GLY A 192 12.80 -10.03 -14.26
CA GLY A 192 11.36 -10.03 -14.51
C GLY A 192 10.96 -10.34 -15.95
N MET A 193 11.83 -10.18 -16.94
CA MET A 193 11.60 -10.65 -18.31
C MET A 193 11.49 -12.18 -18.34
N ILE A 194 10.73 -12.73 -19.31
CA ILE A 194 10.59 -14.18 -19.49
C ILE A 194 11.29 -14.58 -20.78
N VAL A 195 12.20 -15.52 -20.71
CA VAL A 195 12.83 -16.10 -21.90
C VAL A 195 11.84 -16.98 -22.63
N THR A 196 11.70 -16.85 -23.97
CA THR A 196 10.62 -17.54 -24.70
C THR A 196 11.10 -18.68 -25.58
N ASP A 197 12.34 -18.65 -26.08
CA ASP A 197 12.76 -19.51 -27.19
C ASP A 197 13.86 -20.54 -26.85
N LYS A 198 14.82 -20.23 -25.99
CA LYS A 198 15.98 -21.08 -25.74
C LYS A 198 16.61 -20.86 -24.38
N VAL A 199 17.57 -21.70 -24.01
CA VAL A 199 18.41 -21.49 -22.83
C VAL A 199 19.37 -20.34 -23.11
N ILE A 200 19.48 -19.44 -22.15
CA ILE A 200 20.37 -18.27 -22.23
C ILE A 200 21.33 -18.24 -21.05
N ARG A 201 22.42 -17.48 -21.23
CA ARG A 201 23.37 -17.13 -20.16
C ARG A 201 23.46 -15.63 -20.05
N LEU A 202 23.41 -15.15 -18.80
CA LEU A 202 23.57 -13.74 -18.47
C LEU A 202 24.72 -13.57 -17.49
N GLU A 203 25.53 -12.57 -17.71
CA GLU A 203 26.49 -12.07 -16.72
C GLU A 203 25.77 -11.04 -15.84
N VAL A 204 25.70 -11.29 -14.54
CA VAL A 204 24.96 -10.48 -13.57
C VAL A 204 25.63 -9.11 -13.43
N THR A 205 24.87 -8.03 -13.61
CA THR A 205 25.36 -6.64 -13.51
C THR A 205 24.94 -5.93 -12.23
N ARG A 206 23.86 -6.36 -11.60
CA ARG A 206 23.34 -5.71 -10.37
C ARG A 206 22.99 -6.76 -9.33
N PRO A 207 23.21 -6.44 -8.02
CA PRO A 207 22.76 -7.32 -6.94
C PRO A 207 21.24 -7.36 -6.86
N PHE A 208 20.69 -8.41 -6.25
CA PHE A 208 19.26 -8.68 -6.15
C PHE A 208 18.43 -7.47 -5.67
N ASP A 209 18.90 -6.75 -4.64
CA ASP A 209 18.17 -5.64 -4.04
C ASP A 209 18.15 -4.38 -4.93
N LYS A 210 19.06 -4.31 -5.92
CA LYS A 210 19.15 -3.19 -6.88
C LYS A 210 18.68 -3.57 -8.29
N SER A 211 18.07 -4.74 -8.46
CA SER A 211 17.52 -5.18 -9.75
C SER A 211 16.35 -4.28 -10.19
N ALA A 212 16.07 -4.25 -11.49
CA ALA A 212 14.94 -3.50 -12.06
C ALA A 212 13.62 -3.89 -11.38
N LEU A 213 13.39 -5.17 -11.18
CA LEU A 213 12.19 -5.70 -10.50
C LEU A 213 12.12 -5.26 -9.02
N ALA A 214 13.27 -5.20 -8.32
CA ALA A 214 13.31 -4.71 -6.93
C ALA A 214 12.87 -3.24 -6.84
N ARG A 215 13.37 -2.40 -7.74
CA ARG A 215 13.03 -0.97 -7.80
C ARG A 215 11.56 -0.72 -8.13
N ILE A 216 10.99 -1.49 -9.07
CA ILE A 216 9.56 -1.39 -9.41
C ILE A 216 8.70 -1.74 -8.19
N LEU A 217 9.06 -2.80 -7.46
CA LEU A 217 8.33 -3.20 -6.24
C LEU A 217 8.41 -2.15 -5.14
N GLU A 218 9.57 -1.52 -4.94
CA GLU A 218 9.75 -0.43 -3.98
C GLU A 218 8.87 0.78 -4.32
N LEU A 219 8.80 1.18 -5.61
CA LEU A 219 7.95 2.28 -6.08
C LEU A 219 6.45 2.01 -5.93
N VAL A 220 6.02 0.75 -5.94
CA VAL A 220 4.60 0.38 -5.79
C VAL A 220 4.21 0.25 -4.31
N GLN A 221 5.16 -0.05 -3.42
CA GLN A 221 4.92 -0.25 -1.99
C GLN A 221 4.96 1.05 -1.17
N ASN A 222 5.63 2.09 -1.68
CA ASN A 222 5.69 3.43 -1.09
C ASN A 222 4.67 4.36 -1.76
#